data_cea4423dbc8be8ed4d8eb7e97a6e1ed4
#
_entry.id   cea4423dbc8be8ed4d8eb7e97a6e1ed4
#
_cell.length_a   1.000
_cell.length_b   1.000
_cell.length_c   1.000
_cell.angle_alpha   90.00
_cell.angle_beta   90.00
_cell.angle_gamma   90.00
#
_symmetry.space_group_name_H-M   'P 1'
#
loop_
_entity.id
_entity.type
_entity.pdbx_description
1 polymer ?
#
loop_
_entity_poly.entity_id
_entity_poly.type
_entity_poly.pdbx_seq_one_letter_code
_entity_poly.pdbx_strand_id
1 'polypeptide(L)'
;MMARKIQPWLLLAPILLLSAACTDAKEPVATPATQTAVKPAATSTTNHPAPIEALEARGLEVLGTFDAPSGLTGYAGLAGTDPVAVYLTSDGQHALVGSLLDAQGNDVGAEAIRKLVVKPVSERTWSKLQDAAWVQDGKTTAPRTVYAFSDPNCPYCNRFWEAARPWVDAGKVQLRHVMVGVIRADSANKAAAILTASSPEQALTSNERNFANGGIKPAATVSAKVRADLNANELLMLELGFQGTPGILFLDEDGNVQRRSGMPQPADLTTVFGPR
;
A
#
# COMPACT_ATOMS: atom_id res chain seq x y z
N MET A 1 -53.21 -11.38 36.95
CA MET A 1 -53.25 -12.32 38.08
C MET A 1 -52.83 -13.68 37.61
N MET A 2 -51.63 -14.13 37.95
CA MET A 2 -51.23 -15.51 38.32
C MET A 2 -49.70 -15.56 38.32
N ALA A 3 -49.19 -15.53 39.54
CA ALA A 3 -47.77 -15.73 39.80
C ALA A 3 -47.46 -17.23 39.73
N ARG A 4 -46.33 -17.58 39.10
CA ARG A 4 -45.78 -18.96 39.17
C ARG A 4 -44.40 -18.94 39.80
N LYS A 5 -44.32 -19.70 40.91
CA LYS A 5 -43.22 -19.85 41.84
C LYS A 5 -42.03 -20.54 41.22
N ILE A 6 -40.85 -20.03 41.58
CA ILE A 6 -39.55 -20.64 41.33
C ILE A 6 -39.23 -21.62 42.48
N GLN A 7 -38.77 -22.80 42.15
CA GLN A 7 -38.28 -23.78 43.11
C GLN A 7 -36.86 -24.19 42.76
N PRO A 8 -35.89 -24.11 43.71
CA PRO A 8 -34.52 -24.53 43.47
C PRO A 8 -34.32 -25.99 43.79
N TRP A 9 -33.71 -26.75 42.92
CA TRP A 9 -33.21 -28.11 43.19
C TRP A 9 -31.69 -28.05 43.40
N LEU A 10 -31.31 -28.24 44.66
CA LEU A 10 -29.97 -28.66 45.09
C LEU A 10 -29.82 -30.16 44.80
N LEU A 11 -28.80 -30.52 44.02
CA LEU A 11 -28.29 -31.88 43.96
C LEU A 11 -26.80 -31.86 44.32
N LEU A 12 -26.50 -32.37 45.50
CA LEU A 12 -25.16 -32.81 45.93
C LEU A 12 -24.74 -34.04 45.13
N ALA A 13 -23.49 -34.03 44.60
CA ALA A 13 -22.81 -35.24 44.15
C ALA A 13 -21.41 -35.33 44.79
N PRO A 14 -20.93 -36.53 45.16
CA PRO A 14 -19.79 -36.72 46.03
C PRO A 14 -18.45 -36.61 45.32
N ILE A 15 -17.49 -36.07 46.03
CA ILE A 15 -16.07 -35.95 45.65
C ILE A 15 -15.43 -37.36 45.77
N LEU A 16 -14.98 -37.93 44.66
CA LEU A 16 -14.04 -39.04 44.62
C LEU A 16 -12.62 -38.48 44.49
N LEU A 17 -11.83 -38.63 45.55
CA LEU A 17 -10.38 -38.41 45.52
C LEU A 17 -9.70 -39.59 44.80
N LEU A 18 -9.14 -39.36 43.62
CA LEU A 18 -8.16 -40.24 42.99
C LEU A 18 -6.79 -39.56 43.08
N SER A 19 -5.93 -40.07 43.91
CA SER A 19 -4.51 -39.79 43.97
C SER A 19 -3.82 -40.46 42.78
N ALA A 20 -3.30 -39.67 41.81
CA ALA A 20 -2.42 -40.16 40.77
C ALA A 20 -1.03 -39.52 40.94
N ALA A 21 -0.04 -40.38 41.00
CA ALA A 21 1.37 -40.09 41.21
C ALA A 21 1.95 -39.20 40.08
N CYS A 22 2.71 -38.18 40.48
CA CYS A 22 3.55 -37.40 39.59
C CYS A 22 4.72 -38.23 39.09
N THR A 23 4.81 -38.44 37.77
CA THR A 23 6.07 -38.76 37.12
C THR A 23 6.52 -37.50 36.38
N ASP A 24 7.64 -36.94 36.84
CA ASP A 24 8.35 -35.83 36.19
C ASP A 24 8.85 -36.26 34.79
N ALA A 25 8.16 -35.82 33.75
CA ALA A 25 8.70 -35.81 32.42
C ALA A 25 9.05 -34.34 32.08
N LYS A 26 10.34 -34.04 32.18
CA LYS A 26 10.93 -32.75 31.84
C LYS A 26 10.88 -32.59 30.31
N GLU A 27 9.86 -31.88 29.80
CA GLU A 27 9.84 -31.43 28.42
C GLU A 27 10.94 -30.36 28.17
N PRO A 28 11.69 -30.43 27.05
CA PRO A 28 12.66 -29.41 26.74
C PRO A 28 11.92 -28.14 26.32
N VAL A 29 12.11 -27.08 27.11
CA VAL A 29 11.68 -25.71 26.76
C VAL A 29 12.36 -25.33 25.43
N ALA A 30 11.59 -25.20 24.38
CA ALA A 30 12.04 -24.63 23.10
C ALA A 30 12.42 -23.15 23.32
N THR A 31 13.69 -22.87 23.20
CA THR A 31 14.23 -21.50 23.16
C THR A 31 13.56 -20.71 22.03
N PRO A 32 13.03 -19.50 22.28
CA PRO A 32 12.50 -18.69 21.17
C PRO A 32 13.64 -18.38 20.21
N ALA A 33 13.44 -18.74 18.94
CA ALA A 33 14.34 -18.39 17.85
C ALA A 33 14.47 -16.85 17.80
N THR A 34 15.68 -16.37 18.02
CA THR A 34 16.05 -14.98 17.82
C THR A 34 15.74 -14.63 16.36
N GLN A 35 14.69 -13.84 16.14
CA GLN A 35 14.43 -13.24 14.85
C GLN A 35 15.60 -12.28 14.57
N THR A 36 16.50 -12.72 13.72
CA THR A 36 17.55 -11.87 13.16
C THR A 36 16.84 -10.81 12.33
N ALA A 37 16.79 -9.57 12.83
CA ALA A 37 16.35 -8.43 12.09
C ALA A 37 17.21 -8.33 10.82
N VAL A 38 16.58 -8.51 9.66
CA VAL A 38 17.21 -8.26 8.36
C VAL A 38 17.46 -6.75 8.29
N LYS A 39 18.71 -6.36 8.50
CA LYS A 39 19.17 -4.98 8.31
C LYS A 39 19.03 -4.65 6.82
N PRO A 40 18.30 -3.59 6.45
CA PRO A 40 18.32 -3.12 5.06
C PRO A 40 19.73 -2.67 4.72
N ALA A 41 20.33 -3.31 3.72
CA ALA A 41 21.58 -2.86 3.15
C ALA A 41 21.29 -1.77 2.12
N ALA A 42 21.52 -0.53 2.49
CA ALA A 42 21.77 0.56 1.55
C ALA A 42 22.68 1.55 2.24
N THR A 43 23.97 1.33 2.13
CA THR A 43 24.97 2.27 2.63
C THR A 43 25.58 2.99 1.44
N SER A 44 24.95 4.08 1.01
CA SER A 44 25.69 5.19 0.43
C SER A 44 26.30 5.93 1.63
N THR A 45 27.62 5.78 1.85
CA THR A 45 28.34 6.55 2.86
C THR A 45 28.53 8.00 2.38
N THR A 46 27.47 8.75 2.30
CA THR A 46 27.51 10.20 2.35
C THR A 46 27.59 10.56 3.84
N ASN A 47 28.73 11.12 4.26
CA ASN A 47 28.94 11.56 5.65
C ASN A 47 28.12 12.83 5.86
N HIS A 48 26.86 12.70 6.24
CA HIS A 48 26.00 13.83 6.53
C HIS A 48 26.32 14.38 7.93
N PRO A 49 26.01 15.68 8.22
CA PRO A 49 26.11 16.23 9.57
C PRO A 49 25.25 15.44 10.57
N ALA A 50 25.69 15.36 11.82
CA ALA A 50 25.08 14.54 12.86
C ALA A 50 23.54 14.69 13.02
N PRO A 51 22.95 15.91 12.91
CA PRO A 51 21.49 16.04 12.95
C PRO A 51 20.77 15.36 11.77
N ILE A 52 21.39 15.32 10.59
CA ILE A 52 20.83 14.64 9.41
C ILE A 52 20.98 13.13 9.56
N GLU A 53 22.15 12.63 9.97
CA GLU A 53 22.34 11.19 10.27
C GLU A 53 21.35 10.69 11.34
N ALA A 54 21.05 11.50 12.35
CA ALA A 54 20.06 11.17 13.36
C ALA A 54 18.62 11.06 12.78
N LEU A 55 18.30 11.82 11.75
CA LEU A 55 17.02 11.72 11.03
C LEU A 55 17.01 10.51 10.08
N GLU A 56 18.11 10.22 9.39
CA GLU A 56 18.26 9.04 8.55
C GLU A 56 18.10 7.74 9.37
N ALA A 57 18.67 7.72 10.57
CA ALA A 57 18.48 6.61 11.52
C ALA A 57 17.00 6.40 11.94
N ARG A 58 16.15 7.42 11.74
CA ARG A 58 14.70 7.39 11.99
C ARG A 58 13.87 7.20 10.73
N GLY A 59 14.50 6.96 9.57
CA GLY A 59 13.84 6.66 8.31
C GLY A 59 13.74 7.82 7.33
N LEU A 60 14.50 8.90 7.51
CA LEU A 60 14.68 9.90 6.46
C LEU A 60 15.57 9.31 5.35
N GLU A 61 15.11 9.34 4.11
CA GLU A 61 15.93 9.09 2.91
C GLU A 61 16.30 10.44 2.29
N VAL A 62 17.56 10.85 2.36
CA VAL A 62 18.04 12.09 1.72
C VAL A 62 18.26 11.83 0.23
N LEU A 63 17.62 12.64 -0.63
CA LEU A 63 17.69 12.53 -2.09
C LEU A 63 18.49 13.66 -2.75
N GLY A 64 18.77 14.74 -2.00
CA GLY A 64 19.60 15.83 -2.48
C GLY A 64 19.64 16.99 -1.51
N THR A 65 20.48 17.98 -1.85
CA THR A 65 20.63 19.22 -1.08
C THR A 65 20.25 20.43 -1.94
N PHE A 66 19.89 21.52 -1.29
CA PHE A 66 19.57 22.79 -1.93
C PHE A 66 19.97 23.98 -1.05
N ASP A 67 20.19 25.12 -1.68
CA ASP A 67 20.50 26.36 -0.97
C ASP A 67 19.26 26.92 -0.28
N ALA A 68 19.40 27.30 0.98
CA ALA A 68 18.36 27.94 1.76
C ALA A 68 18.83 29.28 2.33
N PRO A 69 17.92 30.25 2.59
CA PRO A 69 18.29 31.57 3.10
C PRO A 69 18.87 31.50 4.50
N SER A 70 19.47 32.64 4.95
CA SER A 70 20.00 32.84 6.31
C SER A 70 21.10 31.84 6.72
N GLY A 71 21.86 31.33 5.75
CA GLY A 71 22.98 30.41 6.03
C GLY A 71 22.53 28.99 6.36
N LEU A 72 21.25 28.67 6.13
CA LEU A 72 20.75 27.32 6.26
C LEU A 72 21.17 26.45 5.04
N THR A 73 21.37 25.16 5.26
CA THR A 73 21.50 24.19 4.19
C THR A 73 20.22 23.36 4.12
N GLY A 74 19.55 23.32 2.96
CA GLY A 74 18.37 22.50 2.73
C GLY A 74 18.73 21.07 2.29
N TYR A 75 18.04 20.10 2.86
CA TYR A 75 18.05 18.70 2.46
C TYR A 75 16.66 18.31 2.00
N ALA A 76 16.58 17.74 0.82
CA ALA A 76 15.34 17.24 0.24
C ALA A 76 15.32 15.72 0.34
N GLY A 77 14.23 15.13 0.84
CA GLY A 77 14.15 13.69 1.06
C GLY A 77 12.74 13.15 1.24
N LEU A 78 12.67 11.87 1.62
CA LEU A 78 11.43 11.17 1.96
C LEU A 78 11.44 10.79 3.45
N ALA A 79 10.30 10.99 4.11
CA ALA A 79 9.98 10.37 5.40
C ALA A 79 8.90 9.30 5.14
N GLY A 80 9.32 8.04 5.02
CA GLY A 80 8.47 6.99 4.47
C GLY A 80 8.16 7.26 2.99
N THR A 81 6.91 7.63 2.70
CA THR A 81 6.47 7.97 1.33
C THR A 81 6.22 9.47 1.12
N ASP A 82 6.45 10.29 2.13
CA ASP A 82 6.10 11.71 2.09
C ASP A 82 7.34 12.56 1.82
N PRO A 83 7.31 13.45 0.81
CA PRO A 83 8.37 14.39 0.54
C PRO A 83 8.54 15.37 1.70
N VAL A 84 9.77 15.57 2.16
CA VAL A 84 10.08 16.48 3.26
C VAL A 84 11.30 17.34 2.95
N ALA A 85 11.28 18.58 3.44
CA ALA A 85 12.46 19.44 3.53
C ALA A 85 13.01 19.40 4.96
N VAL A 86 14.33 19.37 5.06
CA VAL A 86 15.07 19.52 6.33
C VAL A 86 16.06 20.65 6.16
N TYR A 87 16.09 21.56 7.11
CA TYR A 87 16.99 22.72 7.12
C TYR A 87 18.00 22.57 8.25
N LEU A 88 19.27 22.43 7.89
CA LEU A 88 20.39 22.41 8.83
C LEU A 88 20.82 23.84 9.15
N THR A 89 21.00 24.14 10.42
CA THR A 89 21.52 25.46 10.86
C THR A 89 22.97 25.68 10.44
N SER A 90 23.39 26.92 10.30
CA SER A 90 24.74 27.29 9.85
C SER A 90 25.88 26.79 10.75
N ASP A 91 25.59 26.53 12.03
CA ASP A 91 26.52 25.90 12.97
C ASP A 91 26.61 24.38 12.83
N GLY A 92 25.73 23.79 11.99
CA GLY A 92 25.65 22.34 11.76
C GLY A 92 25.16 21.52 12.95
N GLN A 93 24.62 22.16 13.99
CA GLN A 93 24.28 21.50 15.25
C GLN A 93 22.77 21.15 15.36
N HIS A 94 21.93 21.79 14.56
CA HIS A 94 20.47 21.63 14.66
C HIS A 94 19.83 21.43 13.27
N ALA A 95 18.76 20.69 13.22
CA ALA A 95 17.94 20.49 12.01
C ALA A 95 16.48 20.83 12.30
N LEU A 96 15.81 21.50 11.35
CA LEU A 96 14.38 21.77 11.35
C LEU A 96 13.73 20.96 10.21
N VAL A 97 12.68 20.22 10.50
CA VAL A 97 11.91 19.45 9.51
C VAL A 97 10.61 20.21 9.23
N GLY A 98 10.36 20.53 7.97
CA GLY A 98 9.12 21.19 7.57
C GLY A 98 9.30 22.28 6.51
N SER A 99 8.28 23.13 6.32
CA SER A 99 8.31 24.23 5.36
C SER A 99 8.94 25.49 5.94
N LEU A 100 9.83 26.11 5.18
CA LEU A 100 10.36 27.44 5.46
C LEU A 100 9.64 28.46 4.58
N LEU A 101 8.91 29.38 5.20
CA LEU A 101 8.12 30.37 4.49
C LEU A 101 8.88 31.71 4.39
N ASP A 102 8.76 32.36 3.23
CA ASP A 102 9.19 33.74 3.03
C ASP A 102 8.17 34.76 3.61
N ALA A 103 8.48 36.05 3.49
CA ALA A 103 7.61 37.12 3.98
C ALA A 103 6.25 37.22 3.23
N GLN A 104 6.12 36.57 2.09
CA GLN A 104 4.90 36.48 1.28
C GLN A 104 4.13 35.20 1.56
N GLY A 105 4.65 34.29 2.40
CA GLY A 105 4.05 33.00 2.75
C GLY A 105 4.34 31.88 1.76
N ASN A 106 5.28 32.07 0.81
CA ASN A 106 5.69 31.02 -0.10
C ASN A 106 6.67 30.05 0.57
N ASP A 107 6.54 28.75 0.28
CA ASP A 107 7.50 27.74 0.75
C ASP A 107 8.79 27.81 -0.09
N VAL A 108 9.87 28.21 0.57
CA VAL A 108 11.20 28.38 -0.05
C VAL A 108 11.77 27.07 -0.58
N GLY A 109 11.43 25.95 0.05
CA GLY A 109 11.89 24.61 -0.33
C GLY A 109 11.04 23.93 -1.42
N ALA A 110 9.86 24.46 -1.73
CA ALA A 110 8.88 23.77 -2.60
C ALA A 110 9.44 23.35 -3.95
N GLU A 111 10.16 24.24 -4.63
CA GLU A 111 10.75 23.95 -5.95
C GLU A 111 11.86 22.89 -5.87
N ALA A 112 12.71 22.95 -4.83
CA ALA A 112 13.75 21.96 -4.59
C ALA A 112 13.13 20.58 -4.30
N ILE A 113 12.13 20.52 -3.43
CA ILE A 113 11.38 19.29 -3.14
C ILE A 113 10.74 18.74 -4.41
N ARG A 114 10.08 19.57 -5.19
CA ARG A 114 9.47 19.15 -6.46
C ARG A 114 10.51 18.53 -7.41
N LYS A 115 11.65 19.19 -7.58
CA LYS A 115 12.70 18.79 -8.51
C LYS A 115 13.51 17.58 -8.04
N LEU A 116 13.91 17.57 -6.76
CA LEU A 116 14.84 16.57 -6.22
C LEU A 116 14.12 15.31 -5.69
N VAL A 117 12.86 15.43 -5.31
CA VAL A 117 12.11 14.34 -4.68
C VAL A 117 10.89 13.95 -5.52
N VAL A 118 9.90 14.85 -5.65
CA VAL A 118 8.58 14.50 -6.19
C VAL A 118 8.68 13.95 -7.60
N LYS A 119 9.37 14.66 -8.51
CA LYS A 119 9.49 14.25 -9.92
C LYS A 119 10.26 12.94 -10.09
N PRO A 120 11.50 12.76 -9.54
CA PRO A 120 12.24 11.50 -9.69
C PRO A 120 11.54 10.31 -9.03
N VAL A 121 10.86 10.52 -7.89
CA VAL A 121 10.11 9.46 -7.22
C VAL A 121 8.88 9.07 -8.04
N SER A 122 8.18 10.04 -8.63
CA SER A 122 7.04 9.80 -9.53
C SER A 122 7.45 9.00 -10.76
N GLU A 123 8.54 9.36 -11.41
CA GLU A 123 9.08 8.66 -12.58
C GLU A 123 9.43 7.21 -12.24
N ARG A 124 10.15 6.97 -11.14
CA ARG A 124 10.47 5.61 -10.66
C ARG A 124 9.23 4.80 -10.32
N THR A 125 8.28 5.40 -9.61
CA THR A 125 7.02 4.75 -9.24
C THR A 125 6.23 4.35 -10.47
N TRP A 126 6.11 5.26 -11.43
CA TRP A 126 5.38 4.99 -12.66
C TRP A 126 6.01 3.86 -13.47
N SER A 127 7.36 3.83 -13.58
CA SER A 127 8.08 2.73 -14.22
C SER A 127 7.80 1.39 -13.54
N LYS A 128 7.90 1.31 -12.20
CA LYS A 128 7.58 0.09 -11.45
C LYS A 128 6.15 -0.40 -11.71
N LEU A 129 5.19 0.52 -11.82
CA LEU A 129 3.80 0.17 -12.12
C LEU A 129 3.63 -0.34 -13.55
N GLN A 130 4.40 0.16 -14.50
CA GLN A 130 4.39 -0.33 -15.88
C GLN A 130 4.90 -1.78 -15.97
N ASP A 131 5.89 -2.12 -15.16
CA ASP A 131 6.51 -3.46 -15.13
C ASP A 131 5.74 -4.48 -14.23
N ALA A 132 4.78 -4.02 -13.45
CA ALA A 132 3.97 -4.86 -12.58
C ALA A 132 3.05 -5.82 -13.37
N ALA A 133 2.61 -6.90 -12.75
CA ALA A 133 1.63 -7.81 -13.33
C ALA A 133 0.21 -7.22 -13.19
N TRP A 134 -0.24 -6.53 -14.22
CA TRP A 134 -1.55 -5.88 -14.24
C TRP A 134 -2.45 -6.39 -15.38
N VAL A 135 -3.74 -6.18 -15.23
CA VAL A 135 -4.77 -6.48 -16.23
C VAL A 135 -5.33 -5.17 -16.76
N GLN A 136 -5.41 -5.06 -18.07
CA GLN A 136 -6.00 -3.91 -18.74
C GLN A 136 -7.52 -3.91 -18.61
N ASP A 137 -8.08 -2.73 -18.41
CA ASP A 137 -9.50 -2.45 -18.48
C ASP A 137 -9.71 -1.12 -19.23
N GLY A 138 -10.34 -1.19 -20.37
CA GLY A 138 -10.50 -0.07 -21.29
C GLY A 138 -9.46 0.00 -22.42
N LYS A 139 -9.55 1.06 -23.23
CA LYS A 139 -8.76 1.20 -24.45
C LYS A 139 -7.30 1.58 -24.16
N THR A 140 -6.36 0.95 -24.89
CA THR A 140 -4.92 1.32 -24.83
C THR A 140 -4.65 2.74 -25.30
N THR A 141 -5.55 3.29 -26.14
CA THR A 141 -5.45 4.66 -26.68
C THR A 141 -6.09 5.71 -25.77
N ALA A 142 -6.61 5.32 -24.61
CA ALA A 142 -7.21 6.26 -23.67
C ALA A 142 -6.15 7.30 -23.21
N PRO A 143 -6.51 8.59 -23.16
CA PRO A 143 -5.55 9.67 -22.85
C PRO A 143 -5.06 9.64 -21.40
N ARG A 144 -5.77 8.95 -20.49
CA ARG A 144 -5.42 8.88 -19.07
C ARG A 144 -5.28 7.43 -18.62
N THR A 145 -4.18 7.14 -17.94
CA THR A 145 -3.94 5.85 -17.29
C THR A 145 -4.10 5.98 -15.77
N VAL A 146 -4.81 5.03 -15.17
CA VAL A 146 -4.97 4.91 -13.72
C VAL A 146 -4.58 3.49 -13.33
N TYR A 147 -3.70 3.33 -12.33
CA TYR A 147 -3.38 2.04 -11.74
C TYR A 147 -4.19 1.83 -10.46
N ALA A 148 -4.60 0.60 -10.23
CA ALA A 148 -5.27 0.21 -8.99
C ALA A 148 -4.75 -1.16 -8.52
N PHE A 149 -4.16 -1.21 -7.33
CA PHE A 149 -3.95 -2.50 -6.66
C PHE A 149 -5.31 -3.09 -6.32
N SER A 150 -5.61 -4.24 -6.91
CA SER A 150 -6.96 -4.85 -6.87
C SER A 150 -6.89 -6.30 -6.45
N ASP A 151 -7.71 -6.68 -5.48
CA ASP A 151 -7.92 -8.07 -5.08
C ASP A 151 -9.29 -8.54 -5.60
N PRO A 152 -9.38 -9.73 -6.21
CA PRO A 152 -10.64 -10.24 -6.77
C PRO A 152 -11.80 -10.43 -5.78
N ASN A 153 -11.50 -10.46 -4.48
CA ASN A 153 -12.48 -10.58 -3.40
C ASN A 153 -12.74 -9.26 -2.65
N CYS A 154 -12.16 -8.15 -3.11
CA CYS A 154 -12.28 -6.86 -2.43
C CYS A 154 -13.58 -6.14 -2.83
N PRO A 155 -14.54 -5.90 -1.92
CA PRO A 155 -15.78 -5.23 -2.25
C PRO A 155 -15.59 -3.75 -2.63
N TYR A 156 -14.55 -3.10 -2.12
CA TYR A 156 -14.23 -1.71 -2.48
C TYR A 156 -13.56 -1.62 -3.86
N CYS A 157 -12.81 -2.67 -4.28
CA CYS A 157 -12.26 -2.74 -5.63
C CYS A 157 -13.39 -2.90 -6.65
N ASN A 158 -14.37 -3.75 -6.35
CA ASN A 158 -15.56 -3.91 -7.18
C ASN A 158 -16.33 -2.58 -7.35
N ARG A 159 -16.61 -1.88 -6.24
CA ARG A 159 -17.25 -0.55 -6.29
C ARG A 159 -16.43 0.47 -7.08
N PHE A 160 -15.11 0.43 -6.95
CA PHE A 160 -14.22 1.32 -7.73
C PHE A 160 -14.28 1.00 -9.22
N TRP A 161 -14.26 -0.28 -9.58
CA TRP A 161 -14.45 -0.74 -10.95
C TRP A 161 -15.79 -0.28 -11.54
N GLU A 162 -16.90 -0.43 -10.81
CA GLU A 162 -18.22 0.06 -11.22
C GLU A 162 -18.24 1.57 -11.41
N ALA A 163 -17.67 2.32 -10.45
CA ALA A 163 -17.60 3.78 -10.51
C ALA A 163 -16.76 4.30 -11.69
N ALA A 164 -15.78 3.51 -12.16
CA ALA A 164 -14.92 3.86 -13.29
C ALA A 164 -15.61 3.71 -14.65
N ARG A 165 -16.71 2.93 -14.76
CA ARG A 165 -17.35 2.60 -16.05
C ARG A 165 -17.64 3.80 -16.93
N PRO A 166 -18.18 4.95 -16.42
CA PRO A 166 -18.45 6.11 -17.29
C PRO A 166 -17.23 6.65 -18.04
N TRP A 167 -16.04 6.49 -17.50
CA TRP A 167 -14.79 6.96 -18.15
C TRP A 167 -14.13 5.88 -18.99
N VAL A 168 -14.12 4.65 -18.49
CA VAL A 168 -13.49 3.52 -19.17
C VAL A 168 -14.28 3.14 -20.44
N ASP A 169 -15.59 3.02 -20.34
CA ASP A 169 -16.46 2.67 -21.47
C ASP A 169 -16.49 3.78 -22.54
N ALA A 170 -16.35 5.04 -22.11
CA ALA A 170 -16.19 6.18 -23.02
C ALA A 170 -14.80 6.24 -23.70
N GLY A 171 -13.84 5.38 -23.27
CA GLY A 171 -12.46 5.39 -23.78
C GLY A 171 -11.62 6.57 -23.32
N LYS A 172 -12.00 7.22 -22.23
CA LYS A 172 -11.26 8.36 -21.63
C LYS A 172 -10.18 7.90 -20.66
N VAL A 173 -10.35 6.73 -20.04
CA VAL A 173 -9.44 6.15 -19.06
C VAL A 173 -9.11 4.72 -19.44
N GLN A 174 -7.82 4.37 -19.35
CA GLN A 174 -7.33 3.01 -19.23
C GLN A 174 -7.08 2.74 -17.75
N LEU A 175 -7.86 1.83 -17.16
CA LEU A 175 -7.64 1.36 -15.81
C LEU A 175 -6.78 0.10 -15.85
N ARG A 176 -5.66 0.08 -15.12
CA ARG A 176 -4.74 -1.05 -15.00
C ARG A 176 -4.83 -1.63 -13.62
N HIS A 177 -5.39 -2.83 -13.52
CA HIS A 177 -5.54 -3.54 -12.24
C HIS A 177 -4.28 -4.33 -11.93
N VAL A 178 -3.46 -3.81 -11.01
CA VAL A 178 -2.30 -4.52 -10.45
C VAL A 178 -2.83 -5.58 -9.48
N MET A 179 -2.79 -6.84 -9.91
CA MET A 179 -3.45 -7.91 -9.18
C MET A 179 -2.68 -8.30 -7.93
N VAL A 180 -3.38 -8.38 -6.80
CA VAL A 180 -2.88 -8.89 -5.51
C VAL A 180 -3.83 -9.95 -4.94
N GLY A 181 -3.37 -10.70 -3.94
CA GLY A 181 -4.13 -11.81 -3.37
C GLY A 181 -4.20 -11.81 -1.85
N VAL A 182 -4.67 -10.70 -1.22
CA VAL A 182 -4.48 -10.42 0.20
C VAL A 182 -5.76 -10.47 1.07
N ILE A 183 -6.97 -10.50 0.46
CA ILE A 183 -8.23 -10.35 1.22
C ILE A 183 -8.77 -11.68 1.75
N ARG A 184 -8.70 -12.77 0.96
CA ARG A 184 -9.20 -14.10 1.33
C ARG A 184 -8.21 -15.19 0.94
N ALA A 185 -8.37 -16.37 1.50
CA ALA A 185 -7.51 -17.52 1.22
C ALA A 185 -7.48 -17.91 -0.27
N ASP A 186 -8.55 -17.67 -1.03
CA ASP A 186 -8.64 -17.94 -2.45
C ASP A 186 -8.29 -16.75 -3.35
N SER A 187 -7.97 -15.58 -2.78
CA SER A 187 -7.68 -14.35 -3.55
C SER A 187 -6.53 -14.53 -4.53
N ALA A 188 -5.41 -15.10 -4.09
CA ALA A 188 -4.26 -15.36 -4.95
C ALA A 188 -4.61 -16.30 -6.11
N ASN A 189 -5.43 -17.32 -5.86
CA ASN A 189 -5.87 -18.27 -6.90
C ASN A 189 -6.84 -17.62 -7.90
N LYS A 190 -7.70 -16.71 -7.46
CA LYS A 190 -8.57 -15.93 -8.36
C LYS A 190 -7.77 -14.91 -9.17
N ALA A 191 -6.84 -14.20 -8.54
CA ALA A 191 -5.92 -13.29 -9.23
C ALA A 191 -5.11 -14.04 -10.31
N ALA A 192 -4.61 -15.24 -9.97
CA ALA A 192 -3.95 -16.11 -10.93
C ALA A 192 -4.87 -16.54 -12.08
N ALA A 193 -6.12 -16.91 -11.80
CA ALA A 193 -7.09 -17.27 -12.82
C ALA A 193 -7.36 -16.12 -13.80
N ILE A 194 -7.41 -14.88 -13.31
CA ILE A 194 -7.54 -13.67 -14.14
C ILE A 194 -6.30 -13.45 -14.98
N LEU A 195 -5.11 -13.41 -14.36
CA LEU A 195 -3.84 -13.12 -15.03
C LEU A 195 -3.48 -14.14 -16.11
N THR A 196 -3.88 -15.41 -15.94
CA THR A 196 -3.53 -16.50 -16.88
C THR A 196 -4.65 -16.87 -17.84
N ALA A 197 -5.76 -16.17 -17.81
CA ALA A 197 -6.86 -16.39 -18.76
C ALA A 197 -6.41 -16.09 -20.20
N SER A 198 -7.03 -16.74 -21.19
CA SER A 198 -6.82 -16.40 -22.61
C SER A 198 -7.17 -14.96 -22.94
N SER A 199 -8.09 -14.35 -22.18
CA SER A 199 -8.44 -12.93 -22.21
C SER A 199 -8.53 -12.43 -20.76
N PRO A 200 -7.43 -11.89 -20.18
CA PRO A 200 -7.41 -11.38 -18.80
C PRO A 200 -8.43 -10.28 -18.54
N GLU A 201 -8.65 -9.38 -19.52
CA GLU A 201 -9.65 -8.31 -19.44
C GLU A 201 -11.07 -8.86 -19.29
N GLN A 202 -11.42 -9.89 -20.09
CA GLN A 202 -12.74 -10.53 -19.97
C GLN A 202 -12.89 -11.32 -18.67
N ALA A 203 -11.82 -11.97 -18.20
CA ALA A 203 -11.82 -12.67 -16.92
C ALA A 203 -12.01 -11.71 -15.74
N LEU A 204 -11.33 -10.57 -15.76
CA LEU A 204 -11.52 -9.48 -14.79
C LEU A 204 -12.97 -8.98 -14.83
N THR A 205 -13.47 -8.63 -16.00
CA THR A 205 -14.86 -8.17 -16.18
C THR A 205 -15.87 -9.18 -15.67
N SER A 206 -15.64 -10.48 -15.91
CA SER A 206 -16.49 -11.57 -15.40
C SER A 206 -16.45 -11.65 -13.88
N ASN A 207 -15.26 -11.49 -13.26
CA ASN A 207 -15.12 -11.43 -11.81
C ASN A 207 -15.95 -10.29 -11.23
N GLU A 208 -15.77 -9.08 -11.77
CA GLU A 208 -16.39 -7.88 -11.24
C GLU A 208 -17.92 -7.90 -11.41
N ARG A 209 -18.44 -8.31 -12.57
CA ARG A 209 -19.89 -8.43 -12.81
C ARG A 209 -20.55 -9.52 -11.96
N ASN A 210 -19.84 -10.60 -11.66
CA ASN A 210 -20.34 -11.69 -10.83
C ASN A 210 -19.93 -11.61 -9.37
N PHE A 211 -19.39 -10.47 -8.92
CA PHE A 211 -18.81 -10.30 -7.59
C PHE A 211 -19.77 -10.74 -6.48
N ALA A 212 -21.04 -10.35 -6.55
CA ALA A 212 -22.07 -10.71 -5.58
C ALA A 212 -22.31 -12.25 -5.48
N ASN A 213 -21.99 -12.99 -6.54
CA ASN A 213 -22.12 -14.45 -6.61
C ASN A 213 -20.78 -15.18 -6.43
N GLY A 214 -19.77 -14.48 -5.87
CA GLY A 214 -18.46 -15.05 -5.61
C GLY A 214 -17.43 -14.85 -6.72
N GLY A 215 -17.73 -14.09 -7.77
CA GLY A 215 -16.80 -13.72 -8.84
C GLY A 215 -16.34 -14.88 -9.72
N ILE A 216 -15.06 -14.84 -10.11
CA ILE A 216 -14.45 -15.89 -10.94
C ILE A 216 -14.08 -17.13 -10.09
N LYS A 217 -14.10 -18.31 -10.72
CA LYS A 217 -13.63 -19.55 -10.10
C LYS A 217 -12.10 -19.48 -9.89
N PRO A 218 -11.59 -19.80 -8.67
CA PRO A 218 -10.16 -19.83 -8.42
C PRO A 218 -9.44 -20.84 -9.31
N ALA A 219 -8.22 -20.54 -9.75
CA ALA A 219 -7.33 -21.50 -10.39
C ALA A 219 -7.01 -22.65 -9.43
N ALA A 220 -7.08 -23.90 -9.91
CA ALA A 220 -6.74 -25.07 -9.10
C ALA A 220 -5.25 -25.08 -8.70
N THR A 221 -4.40 -24.58 -9.57
CA THR A 221 -2.96 -24.47 -9.35
C THR A 221 -2.45 -23.10 -9.80
N VAL A 222 -1.46 -22.57 -9.10
CA VAL A 222 -0.78 -21.31 -9.43
C VAL A 222 0.67 -21.64 -9.76
N SER A 223 1.12 -21.32 -10.97
CA SER A 223 2.50 -21.53 -11.38
C SER A 223 3.48 -20.71 -10.52
N ALA A 224 4.74 -21.15 -10.44
CA ALA A 224 5.77 -20.44 -9.69
C ALA A 224 5.95 -19.00 -10.20
N LYS A 225 5.89 -18.79 -11.52
CA LYS A 225 5.98 -17.45 -12.12
C LYS A 225 4.83 -16.54 -11.65
N VAL A 226 3.59 -16.99 -11.77
CA VAL A 226 2.44 -16.16 -11.38
C VAL A 226 2.44 -15.87 -9.88
N ARG A 227 2.88 -16.81 -9.06
CA ARG A 227 3.07 -16.58 -7.62
C ARG A 227 4.13 -15.51 -7.34
N ALA A 228 5.25 -15.55 -8.07
CA ALA A 228 6.28 -14.52 -7.97
C ALA A 228 5.75 -13.13 -8.40
N ASP A 229 4.98 -13.09 -9.49
CA ASP A 229 4.35 -11.85 -9.98
C ASP A 229 3.38 -11.25 -8.93
N LEU A 230 2.54 -12.07 -8.33
CA LEU A 230 1.61 -11.62 -7.26
C LEU A 230 2.37 -11.14 -6.03
N ASN A 231 3.40 -11.87 -5.58
CA ASN A 231 4.22 -11.45 -4.45
C ASN A 231 4.95 -10.14 -4.74
N ALA A 232 5.45 -9.94 -5.96
CA ALA A 232 6.08 -8.68 -6.37
C ALA A 232 5.08 -7.51 -6.35
N ASN A 233 3.85 -7.73 -6.79
CA ASN A 233 2.78 -6.73 -6.72
C ASN A 233 2.42 -6.38 -5.27
N GLU A 234 2.34 -7.37 -4.37
CA GLU A 234 2.07 -7.15 -2.95
C GLU A 234 3.19 -6.33 -2.29
N LEU A 235 4.45 -6.66 -2.58
CA LEU A 235 5.59 -5.90 -2.08
C LEU A 235 5.58 -4.46 -2.62
N LEU A 236 5.28 -4.27 -3.91
CA LEU A 236 5.16 -2.95 -4.51
C LEU A 236 4.01 -2.14 -3.87
N MET A 237 2.87 -2.78 -3.60
CA MET A 237 1.74 -2.16 -2.89
C MET A 237 2.17 -1.62 -1.53
N LEU A 238 2.90 -2.44 -0.74
CA LEU A 238 3.40 -2.05 0.58
C LEU A 238 4.48 -0.97 0.49
N GLU A 239 5.43 -1.08 -0.46
CA GLU A 239 6.47 -0.08 -0.72
C GLU A 239 5.86 1.30 -1.02
N LEU A 240 4.76 1.32 -1.77
CA LEU A 240 4.04 2.54 -2.10
C LEU A 240 3.10 3.03 -0.99
N GLY A 241 3.17 2.44 0.21
CA GLY A 241 2.46 2.86 1.40
C GLY A 241 1.00 2.43 1.49
N PHE A 242 0.55 1.49 0.64
CA PHE A 242 -0.81 0.96 0.73
C PHE A 242 -0.87 -0.26 1.66
N GLN A 243 -1.78 -0.23 2.62
CA GLN A 243 -2.04 -1.34 3.55
C GLN A 243 -3.31 -2.12 3.19
N GLY A 244 -3.92 -1.84 2.05
CA GLY A 244 -5.15 -2.49 1.60
C GLY A 244 -5.56 -2.05 0.19
N THR A 245 -6.65 -2.63 -0.29
CA THR A 245 -7.17 -2.40 -1.64
C THR A 245 -8.54 -1.70 -1.63
N PRO A 246 -8.84 -0.88 -2.65
CA PRO A 246 -7.96 -0.49 -3.73
C PRO A 246 -6.88 0.50 -3.28
N GLY A 247 -5.65 0.34 -3.79
CA GLY A 247 -4.61 1.36 -3.75
C GLY A 247 -4.50 2.02 -5.13
N ILE A 248 -4.82 3.30 -5.26
CA ILE A 248 -5.02 3.95 -6.55
C ILE A 248 -3.90 4.94 -6.82
N LEU A 249 -3.35 4.90 -8.05
CA LEU A 249 -2.30 5.82 -8.50
C LEU A 249 -2.65 6.37 -9.89
N PHE A 250 -2.41 7.67 -10.06
CA PHE A 250 -2.61 8.38 -11.32
C PHE A 250 -1.65 9.57 -11.39
N LEU A 251 -1.47 10.12 -12.57
CA LEU A 251 -0.68 11.33 -12.75
C LEU A 251 -1.57 12.59 -12.67
N ASP A 252 -1.05 13.61 -11.97
CA ASP A 252 -1.63 14.96 -12.05
C ASP A 252 -1.24 15.67 -13.36
N GLU A 253 -1.61 16.94 -13.50
CA GLU A 253 -1.33 17.76 -14.69
C GLU A 253 0.17 18.02 -14.88
N ASP A 254 0.96 18.00 -13.81
CA ASP A 254 2.42 18.19 -13.83
C ASP A 254 3.18 16.87 -14.09
N GLY A 255 2.46 15.73 -14.21
CA GLY A 255 3.04 14.41 -14.38
C GLY A 255 3.56 13.76 -13.09
N ASN A 256 3.17 14.27 -11.93
CA ASN A 256 3.54 13.67 -10.65
C ASN A 256 2.52 12.61 -10.24
N VAL A 257 3.01 11.54 -9.64
CA VAL A 257 2.16 10.46 -9.13
C VAL A 257 1.37 10.92 -7.91
N GLN A 258 0.06 10.83 -8.06
CA GLN A 258 -0.91 11.02 -6.97
C GLN A 258 -1.38 9.67 -6.46
N ARG A 259 -1.65 9.58 -5.14
CA ARG A 259 -2.08 8.35 -4.47
C ARG A 259 -3.42 8.56 -3.76
N ARG A 260 -4.29 7.53 -3.81
CA ARG A 260 -5.53 7.46 -3.01
C ARG A 260 -5.67 6.06 -2.44
N SER A 261 -5.85 5.95 -1.14
CA SER A 261 -6.11 4.69 -0.45
C SER A 261 -7.61 4.47 -0.29
N GLY A 262 -8.06 3.27 -0.65
CA GLY A 262 -9.48 2.89 -0.57
C GLY A 262 -10.34 3.51 -1.68
N MET A 263 -11.66 3.33 -1.55
CA MET A 263 -12.63 3.87 -2.49
C MET A 263 -12.70 5.40 -2.38
N PRO A 264 -12.45 6.17 -3.48
CA PRO A 264 -12.61 7.62 -3.48
C PRO A 264 -14.06 8.04 -3.23
N GLN A 265 -14.24 9.19 -2.62
CA GLN A 265 -15.56 9.80 -2.54
C GLN A 265 -16.06 10.19 -3.96
N PRO A 266 -17.37 10.26 -4.21
CA PRO A 266 -17.90 10.62 -5.52
C PRO A 266 -17.34 11.93 -6.10
N ALA A 267 -17.08 12.92 -5.24
CA ALA A 267 -16.50 14.21 -5.63
C ALA A 267 -15.04 14.07 -6.11
N ASP A 268 -14.29 13.07 -5.61
CA ASP A 268 -12.88 12.86 -5.93
C ASP A 268 -12.67 12.02 -7.22
N LEU A 269 -13.73 11.41 -7.74
CA LEU A 269 -13.63 10.57 -8.95
C LEU A 269 -13.14 11.37 -10.16
N THR A 270 -13.52 12.64 -10.28
CA THR A 270 -13.04 13.52 -11.36
C THR A 270 -11.55 13.87 -11.22
N THR A 271 -11.03 13.91 -9.99
CA THR A 271 -9.58 14.09 -9.76
C THR A 271 -8.83 12.84 -10.22
N VAL A 272 -9.36 11.64 -9.93
CA VAL A 272 -8.74 10.36 -10.31
C VAL A 272 -8.85 10.13 -11.83
N PHE A 273 -10.04 10.27 -12.40
CA PHE A 273 -10.34 9.87 -13.77
C PHE A 273 -10.32 11.01 -14.79
N GLY A 274 -10.24 12.26 -14.36
CA GLY A 274 -10.40 13.43 -15.19
C GLY A 274 -11.88 13.80 -15.43
N PRO A 275 -12.15 14.82 -16.25
CA PRO A 275 -13.51 15.23 -16.58
C PRO A 275 -14.26 14.13 -17.35
N ARG A 276 -15.58 14.05 -17.12
CA ARG A 276 -16.49 13.13 -17.83
C ARG A 276 -16.66 13.48 -19.29
#